data_9133550b8a0cb76eec6ab5cb444c3b34
#
_entry.id   9133550b8a0cb76eec6ab5cb444c3b34
#
_cell.length_a   1.000
_cell.length_b   1.000
_cell.length_c   1.000
_cell.angle_alpha   90.00
_cell.angle_beta   90.00
_cell.angle_gamma   90.00
#
_symmetry.space_group_name_H-M   'P 1'
#
loop_
_entity.id
_entity.type
_entity.pdbx_description
1 polymer ?
#
loop_
_entity_poly.entity_id
_entity_poly.type
_entity_poly.pdbx_seq_one_letter_code
_entity_poly.pdbx_strand_id
1 'polypeptide(L)'
;TALGEEHLTLDDFMALISPAAAAYLEPMARLSRRYTQERFGKTISMYIPMYITNSCTNSCIYCGFNHHNKFDRVILTMEQIEDECKAIRALGPFENLLLVTGENPRAAGVDYIEQALKVCRPYFNNLTIEVMPLASEDYYRLTQSGLNGVVCFQETYNRANYNIYHPAGMKSKFEWRVNGFDRMGQAGVHKIGMGVLIGLEEWRTDVTMMALHLQYLRKHYWKTRYSVNFPRMCPSEGHFQPNVVMTDRELAQLTFAFRIFDHDVDISFSTREKPSFRNHIATLGATSMSAGSKTDAGGYHTYPQSLEQFSVSDERTPAQVEADIRREGYEVVWKDWDKIFD
;
A
#
# COMPACT_ATOMS: atom_id res chain seq x y z
N THR A 1 16.80 -26.84 5.10
CA THR A 1 15.70 -26.05 5.72
C THR A 1 15.65 -24.68 5.08
N ALA A 2 14.46 -24.10 4.87
CA ALA A 2 14.25 -22.81 4.20
C ALA A 2 15.16 -21.66 4.72
N LEU A 3 15.58 -21.69 5.98
CA LEU A 3 16.46 -20.65 6.57
C LEU A 3 17.94 -20.75 6.14
N GLY A 4 18.33 -21.81 5.43
CA GLY A 4 19.70 -22.01 4.96
C GLY A 4 19.85 -21.98 3.43
N GLU A 5 18.78 -21.78 2.69
CA GLU A 5 18.78 -21.76 1.23
C GLU A 5 18.99 -20.33 0.70
N GLU A 6 19.76 -20.18 -0.37
CA GLU A 6 19.95 -18.89 -1.05
C GLU A 6 18.76 -18.51 -1.95
N HIS A 7 18.07 -19.51 -2.50
CA HIS A 7 16.91 -19.32 -3.36
C HIS A 7 15.74 -20.13 -2.84
N LEU A 8 14.71 -19.43 -2.36
CA LEU A 8 13.53 -20.07 -1.81
C LEU A 8 12.50 -20.37 -2.91
N THR A 9 11.91 -21.55 -2.78
CA THR A 9 10.71 -21.95 -3.52
C THR A 9 9.45 -21.40 -2.85
N LEU A 10 8.30 -21.50 -3.53
CA LEU A 10 7.01 -21.17 -2.92
C LEU A 10 6.70 -22.10 -1.73
N ASP A 11 7.11 -23.37 -1.77
CA ASP A 11 6.96 -24.32 -0.66
C ASP A 11 7.77 -23.88 0.57
N ASP A 12 8.97 -23.35 0.36
CA ASP A 12 9.77 -22.77 1.44
C ASP A 12 9.08 -21.53 2.05
N PHE A 13 8.49 -20.67 1.23
CA PHE A 13 7.71 -19.53 1.72
C PHE A 13 6.51 -20.00 2.56
N MET A 14 5.76 -21.00 2.07
CA MET A 14 4.64 -21.58 2.84
C MET A 14 5.12 -22.20 4.15
N ALA A 15 6.28 -22.85 4.16
CA ALA A 15 6.86 -23.37 5.40
C ALA A 15 7.18 -22.25 6.39
N LEU A 16 7.75 -21.10 5.93
CA LEU A 16 8.10 -19.96 6.77
C LEU A 16 6.87 -19.24 7.38
N ILE A 17 5.73 -19.22 6.69
CA ILE A 17 4.48 -18.64 7.23
C ILE A 17 3.63 -19.64 8.00
N SER A 18 4.03 -20.91 8.09
CA SER A 18 3.28 -21.96 8.79
C SER A 18 3.24 -21.70 10.30
N PRO A 19 2.24 -22.25 11.03
CA PRO A 19 2.22 -22.20 12.50
C PRO A 19 3.46 -22.83 13.13
N ALA A 20 4.04 -23.88 12.53
CA ALA A 20 5.24 -24.56 13.02
C ALA A 20 6.48 -23.65 13.00
N ALA A 21 6.55 -22.73 12.04
CA ALA A 21 7.67 -21.77 11.93
C ALA A 21 7.65 -20.70 13.01
N ALA A 22 6.56 -20.52 13.75
CA ALA A 22 6.48 -19.58 14.87
C ALA A 22 7.53 -19.85 15.96
N ALA A 23 8.03 -21.07 16.09
CA ALA A 23 9.13 -21.43 16.99
C ALA A 23 10.49 -20.84 16.52
N TYR A 24 10.62 -20.47 15.26
CA TYR A 24 11.82 -19.94 14.61
C TYR A 24 11.76 -18.42 14.35
N LEU A 25 10.84 -17.71 15.00
CA LEU A 25 10.61 -16.29 14.76
C LEU A 25 11.88 -15.45 14.96
N GLU A 26 12.67 -15.75 16.00
CA GLU A 26 13.92 -15.03 16.28
C GLU A 26 14.99 -15.23 15.19
N PRO A 27 15.31 -16.46 14.75
CA PRO A 27 16.18 -16.66 13.58
C PRO A 27 15.66 -15.99 12.31
N MET A 28 14.35 -16.02 12.06
CA MET A 28 13.72 -15.33 10.92
C MET A 28 13.90 -13.81 11.02
N ALA A 29 13.70 -13.22 12.20
CA ALA A 29 13.89 -11.78 12.42
C ALA A 29 15.32 -11.34 12.13
N ARG A 30 16.33 -12.10 12.62
CA ARG A 30 17.74 -11.81 12.37
C ARG A 30 18.08 -11.88 10.88
N LEU A 31 17.58 -12.88 10.19
CA LEU A 31 17.80 -13.08 8.76
C LEU A 31 17.12 -11.97 7.94
N SER A 32 15.87 -11.67 8.26
CA SER A 32 15.11 -10.57 7.65
C SER A 32 15.83 -9.23 7.82
N ARG A 33 16.28 -8.90 9.05
CA ARG A 33 17.07 -7.69 9.31
C ARG A 33 18.34 -7.64 8.46
N ARG A 34 19.09 -8.75 8.40
CA ARG A 34 20.30 -8.83 7.60
C ARG A 34 20.04 -8.53 6.14
N TYR A 35 19.10 -9.23 5.49
CA TYR A 35 18.77 -9.04 4.09
C TYR A 35 18.20 -7.64 3.80
N THR A 36 17.41 -7.09 4.73
CA THR A 36 16.94 -5.71 4.59
C THR A 36 18.10 -4.73 4.60
N GLN A 37 19.05 -4.87 5.53
CA GLN A 37 20.21 -3.98 5.63
C GLN A 37 21.18 -4.15 4.45
N GLU A 38 21.41 -5.36 3.97
CA GLU A 38 22.26 -5.65 2.80
C GLU A 38 21.68 -4.99 1.54
N ARG A 39 20.35 -4.97 1.38
CA ARG A 39 19.70 -4.47 0.18
C ARG A 39 19.30 -3.00 0.24
N PHE A 40 18.84 -2.52 1.37
CA PHE A 40 18.26 -1.17 1.56
C PHE A 40 19.03 -0.30 2.55
N GLY A 41 20.05 -0.83 3.20
CA GLY A 41 20.75 -0.13 4.28
C GLY A 41 19.91 -0.03 5.55
N LYS A 42 20.24 0.94 6.38
CA LYS A 42 19.48 1.31 7.57
C LYS A 42 18.60 2.52 7.27
N THR A 43 17.69 2.37 6.32
CA THR A 43 16.86 3.48 5.85
C THR A 43 15.39 3.08 5.82
N ILE A 44 14.51 4.07 6.05
CA ILE A 44 13.06 3.95 5.88
C ILE A 44 12.60 5.08 4.96
N SER A 45 12.05 4.74 3.81
CA SER A 45 11.44 5.72 2.91
C SER A 45 10.09 6.18 3.45
N MET A 46 9.85 7.49 3.47
CA MET A 46 8.61 8.06 3.99
C MET A 46 7.70 8.50 2.86
N TYR A 47 6.42 8.17 3.00
CA TYR A 47 5.36 8.63 2.09
C TYR A 47 4.15 9.14 2.87
N ILE A 48 3.27 9.84 2.17
CA ILE A 48 2.01 10.33 2.72
C ILE A 48 0.86 10.07 1.74
N PRO A 49 -0.28 9.50 2.18
CA PRO A 49 -1.47 9.39 1.35
C PRO A 49 -2.22 10.72 1.31
N MET A 50 -2.78 11.07 0.16
CA MET A 50 -3.72 12.17 -0.02
C MET A 50 -4.97 11.65 -0.72
N TYR A 51 -6.08 11.66 0.00
CA TYR A 51 -7.39 11.27 -0.52
C TYR A 51 -8.02 12.45 -1.25
N ILE A 52 -8.21 12.33 -2.56
CA ILE A 52 -8.77 13.39 -3.39
C ILE A 52 -10.26 13.21 -3.69
N THR A 53 -10.82 12.02 -3.38
CA THR A 53 -12.26 11.78 -3.38
C THR A 53 -12.63 10.56 -2.54
N ASN A 54 -13.76 10.64 -1.84
CA ASN A 54 -14.42 9.51 -1.18
C ASN A 54 -15.60 8.98 -2.00
N SER A 55 -15.84 9.52 -3.21
CA SER A 55 -16.91 9.05 -4.09
C SER A 55 -16.57 7.69 -4.67
N CYS A 56 -17.40 6.68 -4.39
CA CYS A 56 -17.19 5.31 -4.81
C CYS A 56 -18.50 4.70 -5.32
N THR A 57 -18.44 3.90 -6.37
CA THR A 57 -19.58 3.16 -6.95
C THR A 57 -19.60 1.68 -6.57
N ASN A 58 -18.62 1.22 -5.80
CA ASN A 58 -18.53 -0.16 -5.34
C ASN A 58 -19.26 -0.36 -4.00
N SER A 59 -19.69 -1.59 -3.75
CA SER A 59 -20.41 -2.00 -2.55
C SER A 59 -19.58 -2.93 -1.66
N CYS A 60 -18.28 -2.61 -1.46
CA CYS A 60 -17.40 -3.40 -0.61
C CYS A 60 -17.89 -3.35 0.84
N ILE A 61 -18.22 -4.51 1.43
CA ILE A 61 -18.91 -4.56 2.74
C ILE A 61 -18.04 -4.14 3.94
N TYR A 62 -16.72 -4.04 3.74
CA TYR A 62 -15.72 -3.70 4.77
C TYR A 62 -15.21 -2.25 4.64
N CYS A 63 -15.63 -1.50 3.64
CA CYS A 63 -15.04 -0.20 3.32
C CYS A 63 -15.96 0.95 3.73
N GLY A 64 -15.42 1.96 4.42
CA GLY A 64 -16.14 3.17 4.79
C GLY A 64 -16.74 3.92 3.60
N PHE A 65 -16.05 3.87 2.44
CA PHE A 65 -16.55 4.50 1.20
C PHE A 65 -17.59 3.69 0.42
N ASN A 66 -18.07 2.59 0.99
CA ASN A 66 -19.13 1.78 0.38
C ASN A 66 -20.26 2.65 -0.17
N HIS A 67 -20.71 2.34 -1.40
CA HIS A 67 -21.75 3.10 -2.10
C HIS A 67 -23.05 3.27 -1.29
N HIS A 68 -23.38 2.30 -0.45
CA HIS A 68 -24.60 2.32 0.37
C HIS A 68 -24.48 3.12 1.67
N ASN A 69 -23.27 3.49 2.09
CA ASN A 69 -23.07 4.33 3.26
C ASN A 69 -23.54 5.77 2.95
N LYS A 70 -24.27 6.35 3.90
CA LYS A 70 -24.85 7.68 3.77
C LYS A 70 -23.94 8.72 4.42
N PHE A 71 -23.19 9.44 3.60
CA PHE A 71 -22.35 10.56 4.00
C PHE A 71 -22.10 11.47 2.81
N ASP A 72 -21.56 12.66 3.05
CA ASP A 72 -21.26 13.62 2.01
C ASP A 72 -20.13 13.13 1.11
N ARG A 73 -20.45 12.94 -0.18
CA ARG A 73 -19.47 12.54 -1.19
C ARG A 73 -18.70 13.75 -1.69
N VAL A 74 -17.40 13.72 -1.50
CA VAL A 74 -16.48 14.80 -1.83
C VAL A 74 -15.64 14.40 -3.05
N ILE A 75 -15.44 15.33 -3.96
CA ILE A 75 -14.48 15.28 -5.07
C ILE A 75 -13.78 16.62 -5.07
N LEU A 76 -12.48 16.63 -4.79
CA LEU A 76 -11.72 17.88 -4.70
C LEU A 76 -11.58 18.54 -6.07
N THR A 77 -11.67 19.86 -6.11
CA THR A 77 -11.24 20.64 -7.28
C THR A 77 -9.72 20.65 -7.40
N MET A 78 -9.18 21.07 -8.54
CA MET A 78 -7.74 21.18 -8.72
C MET A 78 -7.10 22.19 -7.77
N GLU A 79 -7.78 23.28 -7.45
CA GLU A 79 -7.38 24.29 -6.46
C GLU A 79 -7.32 23.66 -5.06
N GLN A 80 -8.32 22.88 -4.69
CA GLN A 80 -8.35 22.18 -3.40
C GLN A 80 -7.22 21.14 -3.29
N ILE A 81 -6.92 20.41 -4.38
CA ILE A 81 -5.78 19.48 -4.44
C ILE A 81 -4.47 20.24 -4.23
N GLU A 82 -4.32 21.42 -4.83
CA GLU A 82 -3.13 22.25 -4.63
C GLU A 82 -3.00 22.72 -3.17
N ASP A 83 -4.09 23.09 -2.52
CA ASP A 83 -4.08 23.49 -1.11
C ASP A 83 -3.74 22.31 -0.17
N GLU A 84 -4.22 21.10 -0.49
CA GLU A 84 -3.79 19.87 0.19
C GLU A 84 -2.27 19.63 0.02
N CYS A 85 -1.71 19.83 -1.19
CA CYS A 85 -0.27 19.73 -1.41
C CYS A 85 0.53 20.71 -0.53
N LYS A 86 0.09 21.97 -0.46
CA LYS A 86 0.71 23.00 0.41
C LYS A 86 0.65 22.60 1.88
N ALA A 87 -0.50 22.10 2.34
CA ALA A 87 -0.68 21.63 3.71
C ALA A 87 0.24 20.45 4.05
N ILE A 88 0.34 19.46 3.16
CA ILE A 88 1.26 18.32 3.33
C ILE A 88 2.71 18.78 3.37
N ARG A 89 3.13 19.70 2.51
CA ARG A 89 4.50 20.26 2.52
C ARG A 89 4.81 21.01 3.82
N ALA A 90 3.81 21.59 4.47
CA ALA A 90 3.96 22.23 5.78
C ALA A 90 4.10 21.22 6.93
N LEU A 91 3.57 19.99 6.78
CA LEU A 91 3.72 18.92 7.78
C LEU A 91 5.11 18.30 7.79
N GLY A 92 5.81 18.28 6.66
CA GLY A 92 7.13 17.65 6.54
C GLY A 92 7.68 17.67 5.12
N PRO A 93 8.95 17.27 4.94
CA PRO A 93 9.64 17.33 3.66
C PRO A 93 9.29 16.14 2.74
N PHE A 94 8.03 15.73 2.71
CA PHE A 94 7.56 14.63 1.86
C PHE A 94 7.83 14.88 0.39
N GLU A 95 8.43 13.89 -0.27
CA GLU A 95 8.62 13.84 -1.71
C GLU A 95 7.87 12.67 -2.37
N ASN A 96 7.38 11.71 -1.56
CA ASN A 96 6.61 10.55 -2.01
C ASN A 96 5.14 10.75 -1.63
N LEU A 97 4.31 11.03 -2.62
CA LEU A 97 2.86 11.18 -2.46
C LEU A 97 2.11 9.97 -3.00
N LEU A 98 1.15 9.46 -2.23
CA LEU A 98 0.18 8.46 -2.66
C LEU A 98 -1.19 9.11 -2.83
N LEU A 99 -1.60 9.34 -4.07
CA LEU A 99 -2.95 9.83 -4.38
C LEU A 99 -3.96 8.70 -4.31
N VAL A 100 -4.99 8.87 -3.48
CA VAL A 100 -6.02 7.84 -3.24
C VAL A 100 -7.38 8.35 -3.68
N THR A 101 -8.16 7.49 -4.35
CA THR A 101 -9.54 7.79 -4.75
C THR A 101 -10.50 6.69 -4.32
N GLY A 102 -11.73 7.06 -4.04
CA GLY A 102 -12.84 6.14 -4.24
C GLY A 102 -12.96 5.78 -5.73
N GLU A 103 -13.47 4.59 -6.03
CA GLU A 103 -13.59 4.10 -7.40
C GLU A 103 -14.90 4.59 -8.05
N ASN A 104 -14.87 5.78 -8.65
CA ASN A 104 -15.97 6.36 -9.41
C ASN A 104 -15.47 6.87 -10.78
N PRO A 105 -15.45 6.03 -11.81
CA PRO A 105 -14.87 6.39 -13.11
C PRO A 105 -15.57 7.54 -13.82
N ARG A 106 -16.84 7.82 -13.48
CA ARG A 106 -17.58 8.95 -14.09
C ARG A 106 -17.23 10.29 -13.48
N ALA A 107 -16.97 10.32 -12.17
CA ALA A 107 -16.72 11.55 -11.43
C ALA A 107 -15.23 11.83 -11.22
N ALA A 108 -14.41 10.78 -11.09
CA ALA A 108 -12.97 10.86 -10.87
C ALA A 108 -12.25 9.82 -11.76
N GLY A 109 -12.45 9.93 -13.07
CA GLY A 109 -11.83 9.07 -14.08
C GLY A 109 -10.40 9.49 -14.41
N VAL A 110 -9.86 8.92 -15.51
CA VAL A 110 -8.46 9.08 -15.93
C VAL A 110 -8.10 10.56 -16.15
N ASP A 111 -8.99 11.34 -16.76
CA ASP A 111 -8.73 12.78 -17.00
C ASP A 111 -8.59 13.57 -15.68
N TYR A 112 -9.40 13.26 -14.69
CA TYR A 112 -9.31 13.87 -13.36
C TYR A 112 -8.01 13.47 -12.67
N ILE A 113 -7.64 12.18 -12.70
CA ILE A 113 -6.40 11.67 -12.12
C ILE A 113 -5.18 12.31 -12.80
N GLU A 114 -5.20 12.43 -14.11
CA GLU A 114 -4.11 13.08 -14.86
C GLU A 114 -3.94 14.56 -14.47
N GLN A 115 -5.03 15.30 -14.35
CA GLN A 115 -4.99 16.69 -13.89
C GLN A 115 -4.47 16.79 -12.46
N ALA A 116 -4.92 15.92 -11.56
CA ALA A 116 -4.42 15.84 -10.19
C ALA A 116 -2.90 15.58 -10.14
N LEU A 117 -2.39 14.65 -10.95
CA LEU A 117 -0.94 14.39 -11.06
C LEU A 117 -0.18 15.65 -11.51
N LYS A 118 -0.69 16.38 -12.50
CA LYS A 118 -0.08 17.64 -13.00
C LYS A 118 -0.03 18.72 -11.91
N VAL A 119 -1.08 18.82 -11.09
CA VAL A 119 -1.13 19.75 -9.94
C VAL A 119 -0.14 19.34 -8.84
N CYS A 120 -0.01 18.04 -8.55
CA CYS A 120 0.88 17.54 -7.50
C CYS A 120 2.36 17.58 -7.89
N ARG A 121 2.68 17.49 -9.18
CA ARG A 121 4.04 17.35 -9.69
C ARG A 121 5.04 18.44 -9.27
N PRO A 122 4.66 19.74 -9.13
CA PRO A 122 5.55 20.78 -8.62
C PRO A 122 5.92 20.61 -7.13
N TYR A 123 5.13 19.87 -6.38
CA TYR A 123 5.26 19.70 -4.93
C TYR A 123 5.98 18.40 -4.54
N PHE A 124 5.91 17.35 -5.39
CA PHE A 124 6.38 16.01 -5.05
C PHE A 124 7.13 15.38 -6.22
N ASN A 125 8.27 14.76 -5.94
CA ASN A 125 9.08 14.09 -6.98
C ASN A 125 8.53 12.72 -7.35
N ASN A 126 7.96 11.98 -6.39
CA ASN A 126 7.44 10.64 -6.61
C ASN A 126 5.92 10.61 -6.41
N LEU A 127 5.19 10.38 -7.49
CA LEU A 127 3.74 10.31 -7.50
C LEU A 127 3.29 8.86 -7.72
N THR A 128 2.58 8.33 -6.74
CA THR A 128 1.96 7.01 -6.78
C THR A 128 0.44 7.17 -6.68
N ILE A 129 -0.32 6.33 -7.35
CA ILE A 129 -1.79 6.32 -7.26
C ILE A 129 -2.30 5.01 -6.66
N GLU A 130 -3.38 5.10 -5.90
CA GLU A 130 -4.21 3.99 -5.46
C GLU A 130 -5.65 4.28 -5.90
N VAL A 131 -6.00 3.78 -7.08
CA VAL A 131 -7.25 4.07 -7.78
C VAL A 131 -7.84 2.77 -8.35
N MET A 132 -9.01 2.85 -8.98
CA MET A 132 -9.56 1.71 -9.71
C MET A 132 -8.56 1.18 -10.75
N PRO A 133 -8.53 -0.15 -11.02
CA PRO A 133 -7.74 -0.69 -12.12
C PRO A 133 -8.13 -0.07 -13.46
N LEU A 134 -7.12 0.38 -14.21
CA LEU A 134 -7.27 1.07 -15.49
C LEU A 134 -6.89 0.16 -16.67
N ALA A 135 -7.14 0.62 -17.89
CA ALA A 135 -6.61 0.02 -19.12
C ALA A 135 -5.09 0.31 -19.27
N SER A 136 -4.37 -0.48 -20.05
CA SER A 136 -2.94 -0.31 -20.27
C SER A 136 -2.61 1.07 -20.87
N GLU A 137 -3.43 1.51 -21.81
CA GLU A 137 -3.29 2.81 -22.47
C GLU A 137 -3.44 3.98 -21.50
N ASP A 138 -4.37 3.84 -20.53
CA ASP A 138 -4.59 4.85 -19.50
C ASP A 138 -3.42 4.91 -18.52
N TYR A 139 -2.90 3.77 -18.07
CA TYR A 139 -1.69 3.75 -17.26
C TYR A 139 -0.50 4.35 -18.00
N TYR A 140 -0.31 4.00 -19.28
CA TYR A 140 0.75 4.60 -20.10
C TYR A 140 0.60 6.12 -20.20
N ARG A 141 -0.61 6.62 -20.46
CA ARG A 141 -0.91 8.07 -20.49
C ARG A 141 -0.53 8.74 -19.17
N LEU A 142 -0.87 8.13 -18.04
CA LEU A 142 -0.53 8.67 -16.72
C LEU A 142 0.99 8.66 -16.45
N THR A 143 1.74 7.65 -16.93
CA THR A 143 3.20 7.66 -16.82
C THR A 143 3.82 8.83 -17.56
N GLN A 144 3.28 9.21 -18.72
CA GLN A 144 3.71 10.41 -19.46
C GLN A 144 3.39 11.72 -18.72
N SER A 145 2.43 11.69 -17.80
CA SER A 145 2.02 12.83 -16.96
C SER A 145 2.70 12.86 -15.58
N GLY A 146 3.72 12.01 -15.37
CA GLY A 146 4.55 12.02 -14.17
C GLY A 146 4.19 10.95 -13.13
N LEU A 147 3.34 9.98 -13.46
CA LEU A 147 3.07 8.84 -12.59
C LEU A 147 4.32 7.95 -12.47
N ASN A 148 4.72 7.63 -11.24
CA ASN A 148 5.83 6.73 -10.94
C ASN A 148 5.36 5.34 -10.50
N GLY A 149 4.30 5.27 -9.71
CA GLY A 149 3.84 4.01 -9.14
C GLY A 149 2.33 3.86 -9.10
N VAL A 150 1.90 2.61 -9.02
CA VAL A 150 0.50 2.25 -8.81
C VAL A 150 0.42 1.24 -7.68
N VAL A 151 -0.44 1.48 -6.71
CA VAL A 151 -0.79 0.51 -5.67
C VAL A 151 -2.16 -0.05 -5.98
N CYS A 152 -2.28 -1.36 -5.95
CA CYS A 152 -3.56 -2.04 -6.10
C CYS A 152 -3.66 -3.17 -5.09
N PHE A 153 -4.75 -3.16 -4.33
CA PHE A 153 -5.08 -4.26 -3.43
C PHE A 153 -5.98 -5.25 -4.16
N GLN A 154 -5.53 -6.50 -4.29
CA GLN A 154 -6.38 -7.61 -4.73
C GLN A 154 -7.45 -7.91 -3.68
N GLU A 155 -7.19 -7.53 -2.44
CA GLU A 155 -7.95 -7.74 -1.21
C GLU A 155 -7.92 -9.21 -0.78
N THR A 156 -8.42 -10.13 -1.59
CA THR A 156 -8.29 -11.58 -1.43
C THR A 156 -8.14 -12.26 -2.78
N TYR A 157 -7.40 -13.35 -2.81
CA TYR A 157 -7.28 -14.25 -3.97
C TYR A 157 -8.32 -15.37 -3.95
N ASN A 158 -9.18 -15.45 -2.91
CA ASN A 158 -10.27 -16.42 -2.87
C ASN A 158 -11.38 -16.03 -3.84
N ARG A 159 -11.25 -16.54 -5.07
CA ARG A 159 -12.19 -16.27 -6.16
C ARG A 159 -13.64 -16.68 -5.84
N ALA A 160 -13.83 -17.78 -5.10
CA ALA A 160 -15.15 -18.29 -4.76
C ALA A 160 -15.92 -17.34 -3.83
N ASN A 161 -15.20 -16.72 -2.88
CA ASN A 161 -15.77 -15.81 -1.89
C ASN A 161 -15.66 -14.33 -2.28
N TYR A 162 -14.95 -14.00 -3.35
CA TYR A 162 -14.61 -12.63 -3.72
C TYR A 162 -15.86 -11.72 -3.81
N ASN A 163 -16.94 -12.21 -4.41
CA ASN A 163 -18.17 -11.45 -4.56
C ASN A 163 -18.99 -11.31 -3.27
N ILE A 164 -18.70 -12.11 -2.24
CA ILE A 164 -19.29 -11.91 -0.92
C ILE A 164 -18.84 -10.57 -0.34
N TYR A 165 -17.55 -10.24 -0.53
CA TYR A 165 -16.94 -8.98 -0.05
C TYR A 165 -17.18 -7.82 -1.01
N HIS A 166 -17.35 -8.09 -2.31
CA HIS A 166 -17.48 -7.11 -3.38
C HIS A 166 -18.76 -7.40 -4.22
N PRO A 167 -19.96 -7.23 -3.63
CA PRO A 167 -21.21 -7.69 -4.28
C PRO A 167 -21.60 -6.89 -5.52
N ALA A 168 -21.15 -5.63 -5.65
CA ALA A 168 -21.49 -4.78 -6.79
C ALA A 168 -20.40 -3.76 -7.12
N GLY A 169 -20.50 -3.16 -8.34
CA GLY A 169 -19.52 -2.22 -8.87
C GLY A 169 -18.40 -2.90 -9.66
N MET A 170 -17.47 -2.11 -10.19
CA MET A 170 -16.34 -2.65 -10.97
C MET A 170 -15.40 -3.53 -10.13
N LYS A 171 -15.29 -3.28 -8.83
CA LYS A 171 -14.48 -4.10 -7.92
C LYS A 171 -15.01 -5.53 -7.77
N SER A 172 -16.28 -5.79 -8.10
CA SER A 172 -16.82 -7.18 -8.14
C SER A 172 -16.22 -8.04 -9.27
N LYS A 173 -15.52 -7.42 -10.22
CA LYS A 173 -14.94 -8.12 -11.37
C LYS A 173 -13.55 -8.63 -11.05
N PHE A 174 -13.46 -9.81 -10.43
CA PHE A 174 -12.21 -10.44 -10.01
C PHE A 174 -11.13 -10.43 -11.11
N GLU A 175 -11.46 -10.92 -12.32
CA GLU A 175 -10.52 -11.00 -13.44
C GLU A 175 -10.01 -9.62 -13.88
N TRP A 176 -10.89 -8.62 -13.90
CA TRP A 176 -10.49 -7.26 -14.26
C TRP A 176 -9.47 -6.72 -13.27
N ARG A 177 -9.64 -7.03 -11.97
CA ARG A 177 -8.76 -6.54 -10.93
C ARG A 177 -7.42 -7.28 -10.91
N VAL A 178 -7.43 -8.61 -10.88
CA VAL A 178 -6.19 -9.41 -10.85
C VAL A 178 -5.33 -9.19 -12.10
N ASN A 179 -5.92 -9.10 -13.28
CA ASN A 179 -5.22 -8.77 -14.52
C ASN A 179 -4.83 -7.28 -14.62
N GLY A 180 -5.21 -6.46 -13.65
CA GLY A 180 -4.79 -5.06 -13.53
C GLY A 180 -3.27 -4.92 -13.40
N PHE A 181 -2.63 -5.86 -12.69
CA PHE A 181 -1.18 -5.87 -12.51
C PHE A 181 -0.43 -6.09 -13.83
N ASP A 182 -0.94 -6.96 -14.71
CA ASP A 182 -0.40 -7.14 -16.06
C ASP A 182 -0.53 -5.86 -16.90
N ARG A 183 -1.66 -5.17 -16.81
CA ARG A 183 -1.86 -3.90 -17.53
C ARG A 183 -0.92 -2.81 -17.05
N MET A 184 -0.61 -2.75 -15.74
CA MET A 184 0.40 -1.85 -15.18
C MET A 184 1.80 -2.18 -15.73
N GLY A 185 2.16 -3.48 -15.74
CA GLY A 185 3.45 -3.94 -16.26
C GLY A 185 3.61 -3.67 -17.75
N GLN A 186 2.57 -3.94 -18.56
CA GLN A 186 2.53 -3.63 -20.00
C GLN A 186 2.70 -2.15 -20.29
N ALA A 187 2.11 -1.30 -19.46
CA ALA A 187 2.22 0.16 -19.56
C ALA A 187 3.59 0.71 -19.10
N GLY A 188 4.48 -0.14 -18.57
CA GLY A 188 5.79 0.29 -18.10
C GLY A 188 5.75 1.10 -16.80
N VAL A 189 4.77 0.87 -15.93
CA VAL A 189 4.73 1.50 -14.61
C VAL A 189 6.00 1.16 -13.84
N HIS A 190 6.70 2.18 -13.32
CA HIS A 190 8.00 2.01 -12.67
C HIS A 190 7.92 1.18 -11.39
N LYS A 191 6.88 1.40 -10.56
CA LYS A 191 6.68 0.66 -9.30
C LYS A 191 5.23 0.17 -9.16
N ILE A 192 5.05 -1.10 -8.87
CA ILE A 192 3.74 -1.71 -8.60
C ILE A 192 3.69 -2.17 -7.15
N GLY A 193 2.74 -1.62 -6.40
CA GLY A 193 2.42 -2.05 -5.04
C GLY A 193 1.28 -3.07 -5.06
N MET A 194 1.49 -4.19 -4.38
CA MET A 194 0.52 -5.28 -4.24
C MET A 194 0.07 -5.40 -2.79
N GLY A 195 -1.15 -5.84 -2.57
CA GLY A 195 -1.64 -6.08 -1.22
C GLY A 195 -2.85 -6.98 -1.14
N VAL A 196 -3.01 -7.58 0.04
CA VAL A 196 -4.20 -8.29 0.48
C VAL A 196 -4.69 -7.68 1.78
N LEU A 197 -6.01 -7.63 1.98
CA LEU A 197 -6.61 -7.12 3.22
C LEU A 197 -6.73 -8.27 4.22
N ILE A 198 -5.89 -8.25 5.25
CA ILE A 198 -5.90 -9.26 6.31
C ILE A 198 -7.16 -9.10 7.16
N GLY A 199 -7.96 -10.15 7.18
CA GLY A 199 -9.24 -10.19 7.90
C GLY A 199 -10.41 -10.68 7.05
N LEU A 200 -10.27 -10.73 5.72
CA LEU A 200 -11.31 -11.28 4.84
C LEU A 200 -11.29 -12.80 4.82
N GLU A 201 -10.15 -13.40 4.50
CA GLU A 201 -9.97 -14.83 4.33
C GLU A 201 -8.80 -15.37 5.16
N GLU A 202 -8.51 -16.66 5.08
CA GLU A 202 -7.32 -17.22 5.68
C GLU A 202 -6.07 -16.60 5.05
N TRP A 203 -5.36 -15.82 5.84
CA TRP A 203 -4.30 -14.95 5.34
C TRP A 203 -3.11 -15.70 4.73
N ARG A 204 -2.79 -16.92 5.20
CA ARG A 204 -1.68 -17.71 4.66
C ARG A 204 -1.92 -18.10 3.21
N THR A 205 -3.17 -18.43 2.88
CA THR A 205 -3.58 -18.71 1.50
C THR A 205 -3.45 -17.47 0.63
N ASP A 206 -3.99 -16.34 1.07
CA ASP A 206 -3.97 -15.09 0.30
C ASP A 206 -2.54 -14.59 0.07
N VAL A 207 -1.66 -14.61 1.08
CA VAL A 207 -0.28 -14.15 0.92
C VAL A 207 0.56 -15.12 0.10
N THR A 208 0.26 -16.43 0.12
CA THR A 208 0.91 -17.42 -0.76
C THR A 208 0.55 -17.13 -2.22
N MET A 209 -0.72 -16.87 -2.51
CA MET A 209 -1.16 -16.49 -3.85
C MET A 209 -0.56 -15.15 -4.30
N MET A 210 -0.42 -14.19 -3.39
CA MET A 210 0.25 -12.93 -3.68
C MET A 210 1.74 -13.13 -3.97
N ALA A 211 2.43 -14.01 -3.23
CA ALA A 211 3.83 -14.35 -3.49
C ALA A 211 4.02 -15.01 -4.86
N LEU A 212 3.14 -15.94 -5.23
CA LEU A 212 3.11 -16.56 -6.55
C LEU A 212 2.87 -15.52 -7.66
N HIS A 213 1.92 -14.61 -7.46
CA HIS A 213 1.62 -13.53 -8.39
C HIS A 213 2.81 -12.56 -8.54
N LEU A 214 3.49 -12.22 -7.45
CA LEU A 214 4.71 -11.42 -7.48
C LEU A 214 5.82 -12.09 -8.31
N GLN A 215 6.06 -13.41 -8.15
CA GLN A 215 7.02 -14.14 -8.96
C GLN A 215 6.66 -14.12 -10.45
N TYR A 216 5.38 -14.31 -10.78
CA TYR A 216 4.87 -14.19 -12.14
C TYR A 216 5.17 -12.80 -12.73
N LEU A 217 4.81 -11.73 -12.03
CA LEU A 217 5.01 -10.36 -12.49
C LEU A 217 6.50 -10.02 -12.65
N ARG A 218 7.37 -10.42 -11.71
CA ARG A 218 8.82 -10.22 -11.83
C ARG A 218 9.41 -10.90 -13.08
N LYS A 219 8.92 -12.08 -13.41
CA LYS A 219 9.35 -12.80 -14.61
C LYS A 219 8.95 -12.10 -15.91
N HIS A 220 7.74 -11.51 -15.95
CA HIS A 220 7.18 -10.92 -17.16
C HIS A 220 7.53 -9.43 -17.30
N TYR A 221 7.63 -8.72 -16.18
CA TYR A 221 7.85 -7.26 -16.12
C TYR A 221 9.06 -6.93 -15.24
N TRP A 222 10.21 -7.46 -15.60
CA TRP A 222 11.45 -7.41 -14.82
C TRP A 222 12.03 -5.99 -14.62
N LYS A 223 11.63 -5.00 -15.43
CA LYS A 223 12.00 -3.59 -15.26
C LYS A 223 11.21 -2.87 -14.17
N THR A 224 10.09 -3.45 -13.74
CA THR A 224 9.23 -2.88 -12.72
C THR A 224 9.74 -3.23 -11.33
N ARG A 225 9.76 -2.26 -10.42
CA ARG A 225 9.96 -2.50 -8.99
C ARG A 225 8.66 -2.92 -8.33
N TYR A 226 8.76 -3.70 -7.25
CA TYR A 226 7.57 -4.18 -6.56
C TYR A 226 7.60 -3.83 -5.09
N SER A 227 6.42 -3.56 -4.52
CA SER A 227 6.21 -3.48 -3.08
C SER A 227 5.03 -4.34 -2.66
N VAL A 228 5.08 -4.82 -1.40
CA VAL A 228 4.00 -5.59 -0.80
C VAL A 228 3.49 -4.91 0.48
N ASN A 229 2.19 -5.04 0.71
CA ASN A 229 1.50 -4.48 1.86
C ASN A 229 0.56 -5.54 2.43
N PHE A 230 0.49 -5.62 3.76
CA PHE A 230 -0.36 -6.56 4.50
C PHE A 230 -1.24 -5.81 5.51
N PRO A 231 -2.09 -4.87 5.08
CA PRO A 231 -2.93 -4.12 6.00
C PRO A 231 -3.86 -5.06 6.74
N ARG A 232 -3.84 -4.99 8.06
CA ARG A 232 -4.88 -5.60 8.88
C ARG A 232 -6.15 -4.75 8.82
N MET A 233 -7.29 -5.40 8.83
CA MET A 233 -8.57 -4.70 8.85
C MET A 233 -8.67 -3.81 10.09
N CYS A 234 -9.00 -2.54 9.86
CA CYS A 234 -9.27 -1.56 10.91
C CYS A 234 -10.77 -1.25 10.95
N PRO A 235 -11.28 -0.76 12.08
CA PRO A 235 -12.65 -0.26 12.16
C PRO A 235 -12.92 0.79 11.05
N SER A 236 -14.08 0.68 10.40
CA SER A 236 -14.57 1.60 9.39
C SER A 236 -16.07 1.82 9.59
N GLU A 237 -16.63 2.82 8.92
CA GLU A 237 -18.08 2.98 8.85
C GLU A 237 -18.69 1.73 8.20
N GLY A 238 -19.66 1.12 8.88
CA GLY A 238 -20.17 -0.21 8.56
C GLY A 238 -19.70 -1.24 9.57
N HIS A 239 -20.53 -2.24 9.88
CA HIS A 239 -20.30 -3.16 11.00
C HIS A 239 -19.62 -4.47 10.60
N PHE A 240 -18.88 -4.49 9.49
CA PHE A 240 -18.17 -5.70 9.08
C PHE A 240 -17.07 -6.04 10.09
N GLN A 241 -17.10 -7.26 10.58
CA GLN A 241 -16.08 -7.78 11.48
C GLN A 241 -15.13 -8.71 10.71
N PRO A 242 -13.82 -8.69 11.00
CA PRO A 242 -12.88 -9.59 10.34
C PRO A 242 -13.22 -11.06 10.63
N ASN A 243 -13.20 -11.88 9.58
CA ASN A 243 -13.37 -13.33 9.70
C ASN A 243 -12.14 -14.00 10.33
N VAL A 244 -10.98 -13.36 10.19
CA VAL A 244 -9.69 -13.82 10.70
C VAL A 244 -8.97 -12.66 11.35
N VAL A 245 -8.43 -12.87 12.54
CA VAL A 245 -7.63 -11.87 13.26
C VAL A 245 -6.17 -12.31 13.25
N MET A 246 -5.29 -11.46 12.67
CA MET A 246 -3.85 -11.68 12.69
C MET A 246 -3.23 -10.96 13.88
N THR A 247 -2.42 -11.66 14.65
CA THR A 247 -1.64 -11.09 15.75
C THR A 247 -0.42 -10.32 15.28
N ASP A 248 0.15 -9.46 16.12
CA ASP A 248 1.41 -8.76 15.83
C ASP A 248 2.56 -9.74 15.54
N ARG A 249 2.57 -10.88 16.23
CA ARG A 249 3.56 -11.94 16.03
C ARG A 249 3.43 -12.60 14.65
N GLU A 250 2.22 -12.85 14.18
CA GLU A 250 1.97 -13.40 12.84
C GLU A 250 2.30 -12.40 11.75
N LEU A 251 1.97 -11.11 11.95
CA LEU A 251 2.34 -10.06 11.00
C LEU A 251 3.86 -9.88 10.90
N ALA A 252 4.57 -9.97 12.03
CA ALA A 252 6.03 -9.97 12.03
C ALA A 252 6.58 -11.22 11.30
N GLN A 253 6.05 -12.42 11.57
CA GLN A 253 6.42 -13.66 10.89
C GLN A 253 6.25 -13.54 9.37
N LEU A 254 5.11 -13.02 8.93
CA LEU A 254 4.81 -12.79 7.51
C LEU A 254 5.82 -11.81 6.89
N THR A 255 6.12 -10.71 7.57
CA THR A 255 7.13 -9.73 7.12
C THR A 255 8.50 -10.37 6.95
N PHE A 256 8.93 -11.16 7.91
CA PHE A 256 10.22 -11.86 7.83
C PHE A 256 10.24 -12.90 6.72
N ALA A 257 9.16 -13.67 6.58
CA ALA A 257 9.03 -14.65 5.51
C ALA A 257 9.11 -14.01 4.12
N PHE A 258 8.43 -12.90 3.88
CA PHE A 258 8.51 -12.17 2.62
C PHE A 258 9.91 -11.63 2.34
N ARG A 259 10.58 -11.05 3.34
CA ARG A 259 11.96 -10.57 3.17
C ARG A 259 12.94 -11.69 2.88
N ILE A 260 12.77 -12.84 3.50
CA ILE A 260 13.61 -14.01 3.27
C ILE A 260 13.34 -14.63 1.89
N PHE A 261 12.08 -14.62 1.46
CA PHE A 261 11.65 -15.13 0.15
C PHE A 261 12.06 -14.23 -1.02
N ASP A 262 11.96 -12.90 -0.82
CA ASP A 262 12.28 -11.89 -1.83
C ASP A 262 13.07 -10.74 -1.19
N HIS A 263 14.38 -10.72 -1.44
CA HIS A 263 15.28 -9.73 -0.85
C HIS A 263 15.09 -8.32 -1.43
N ASP A 264 14.54 -8.22 -2.64
CA ASP A 264 14.42 -6.96 -3.39
C ASP A 264 13.06 -6.28 -3.26
N VAL A 265 12.07 -6.96 -2.66
CA VAL A 265 10.74 -6.39 -2.53
C VAL A 265 10.69 -5.29 -1.48
N ASP A 266 10.08 -4.16 -1.78
CA ASP A 266 9.74 -3.16 -0.77
C ASP A 266 8.61 -3.70 0.12
N ILE A 267 8.73 -3.53 1.43
CA ILE A 267 7.67 -3.88 2.40
C ILE A 267 7.24 -2.61 3.09
N SER A 268 5.96 -2.25 2.92
CA SER A 268 5.42 -0.98 3.40
C SER A 268 4.44 -1.17 4.56
N PHE A 269 4.53 -0.27 5.55
CA PHE A 269 3.60 -0.19 6.67
C PHE A 269 2.98 1.19 6.80
N SER A 270 1.65 1.24 6.83
CA SER A 270 0.91 2.48 7.02
C SER A 270 0.64 2.77 8.51
N THR A 271 -0.01 3.90 8.76
CA THR A 271 -0.49 4.31 10.08
C THR A 271 -1.66 3.46 10.63
N ARG A 272 -2.08 2.40 9.90
CA ARG A 272 -3.00 1.38 10.43
C ARG A 272 -2.43 0.66 11.64
N GLU A 273 -1.10 0.43 11.64
CA GLU A 273 -0.43 -0.30 12.69
C GLU A 273 -0.04 0.62 13.85
N LYS A 274 -0.08 0.06 15.07
CA LYS A 274 0.26 0.80 16.30
C LYS A 274 1.72 1.26 16.31
N PRO A 275 2.03 2.41 16.96
CA PRO A 275 3.39 2.92 17.09
C PRO A 275 4.40 1.89 17.58
N SER A 276 4.05 1.10 18.60
CA SER A 276 4.94 0.07 19.18
C SER A 276 5.32 -0.99 18.15
N PHE A 277 4.37 -1.51 17.35
CA PHE A 277 4.66 -2.47 16.31
C PHE A 277 5.52 -1.84 15.21
N ARG A 278 5.17 -0.63 14.76
CA ARG A 278 5.88 0.06 13.68
C ARG A 278 7.34 0.34 14.03
N ASN A 279 7.63 0.75 15.27
CA ASN A 279 8.99 1.00 15.73
C ASN A 279 9.86 -0.27 15.66
N HIS A 280 9.32 -1.42 16.07
CA HIS A 280 10.06 -2.68 16.00
C HIS A 280 10.26 -3.17 14.57
N ILE A 281 9.19 -3.16 13.76
CA ILE A 281 9.26 -3.70 12.40
C ILE A 281 10.13 -2.85 11.47
N ALA A 282 10.31 -1.56 11.77
CA ALA A 282 11.21 -0.65 11.04
C ALA A 282 12.64 -1.18 10.96
N THR A 283 13.12 -1.84 12.01
CA THR A 283 14.48 -2.38 12.04
C THR A 283 14.60 -3.84 11.62
N LEU A 284 13.48 -4.50 11.33
CA LEU A 284 13.42 -5.95 11.13
C LEU A 284 12.99 -6.38 9.72
N GLY A 285 12.44 -5.48 8.89
CA GLY A 285 12.01 -5.89 7.55
C GLY A 285 11.29 -4.82 6.73
N ALA A 286 10.74 -3.78 7.36
CA ALA A 286 10.11 -2.68 6.65
C ALA A 286 11.12 -1.86 5.85
N THR A 287 10.68 -1.31 4.70
CA THR A 287 11.48 -0.42 3.85
C THR A 287 10.82 0.94 3.68
N SER A 288 9.50 1.01 3.85
CA SER A 288 8.76 2.28 3.75
C SER A 288 7.64 2.37 4.77
N MET A 289 7.31 3.58 5.19
CA MET A 289 6.25 3.88 6.14
C MET A 289 5.54 5.19 5.79
N SER A 290 4.25 5.27 6.09
CA SER A 290 3.56 6.56 6.08
C SER A 290 3.60 7.22 7.47
N ALA A 291 3.45 8.54 7.52
CA ALA A 291 3.31 9.28 8.76
C ALA A 291 2.40 10.49 8.59
N GLY A 292 1.69 10.87 9.66
CA GLY A 292 0.74 11.98 9.64
C GLY A 292 -0.43 11.76 8.69
N SER A 293 -0.79 10.49 8.40
CA SER A 293 -1.78 10.12 7.40
C SER A 293 -3.18 10.58 7.79
N LYS A 294 -3.91 11.11 6.82
CA LYS A 294 -5.35 11.32 6.85
C LYS A 294 -6.00 10.41 5.83
N THR A 295 -7.12 9.77 6.19
CA THR A 295 -7.85 8.81 5.35
C THR A 295 -9.19 9.36 4.86
N ASP A 296 -9.42 10.61 5.09
CA ASP A 296 -10.55 11.44 4.69
C ASP A 296 -10.19 12.30 3.46
N ALA A 297 -11.11 12.46 2.53
CA ALA A 297 -10.90 13.26 1.33
C ALA A 297 -10.77 14.76 1.69
N GLY A 298 -9.62 15.37 1.36
CA GLY A 298 -9.31 16.75 1.72
C GLY A 298 -8.97 16.93 3.21
N GLY A 299 -8.51 15.88 3.88
CA GLY A 299 -8.32 15.85 5.32
C GLY A 299 -7.16 16.69 5.86
N TYR A 300 -6.25 17.17 5.02
CA TYR A 300 -5.13 18.01 5.48
C TYR A 300 -5.51 19.49 5.56
N HIS A 301 -6.43 19.97 4.75
CA HIS A 301 -6.81 21.38 4.69
C HIS A 301 -8.29 21.61 4.45
N THR A 302 -8.84 21.03 3.38
CA THR A 302 -10.14 21.42 2.81
C THR A 302 -11.32 20.92 3.63
N TYR A 303 -11.30 19.65 4.04
CA TYR A 303 -12.38 18.97 4.75
C TYR A 303 -11.83 18.09 5.90
N PRO A 304 -11.24 18.68 6.95
CA PRO A 304 -10.53 17.93 8.00
C PRO A 304 -11.46 17.08 8.90
N GLN A 305 -12.76 17.06 8.63
CA GLN A 305 -13.76 16.25 9.34
C GLN A 305 -14.63 15.43 8.38
N SER A 306 -14.18 15.18 7.15
CA SER A 306 -14.91 14.32 6.25
C SER A 306 -14.81 12.85 6.71
N LEU A 307 -15.61 11.95 6.11
CA LEU A 307 -15.58 10.55 6.50
C LEU A 307 -14.23 9.91 6.19
N GLU A 308 -13.61 9.34 7.20
CA GLU A 308 -12.43 8.49 7.06
C GLU A 308 -12.76 7.15 6.40
N GLN A 309 -11.90 6.68 5.51
CA GLN A 309 -12.04 5.35 4.93
C GLN A 309 -11.92 4.25 6.01
N PHE A 310 -11.02 4.47 6.96
CA PHE A 310 -10.78 3.66 8.16
C PHE A 310 -10.01 4.47 9.20
N SER A 311 -10.10 4.08 10.47
CA SER A 311 -9.39 4.75 11.55
C SER A 311 -7.90 4.44 11.53
N VAL A 312 -7.06 5.45 11.75
CA VAL A 312 -5.61 5.28 11.93
C VAL A 312 -5.28 4.93 13.38
N SER A 313 -4.24 4.11 13.58
CA SER A 313 -3.76 3.70 14.91
C SER A 313 -2.50 4.46 15.36
N ASP A 314 -1.77 5.04 14.42
CA ASP A 314 -0.58 5.84 14.68
C ASP A 314 -0.81 7.30 14.25
N GLU A 315 -1.11 8.13 15.22
CA GLU A 315 -1.39 9.55 15.03
C GLU A 315 -0.15 10.45 15.18
N ARG A 316 1.05 9.85 15.33
CA ARG A 316 2.29 10.61 15.46
C ARG A 316 2.51 11.51 14.24
N THR A 317 3.05 12.70 14.52
CA THR A 317 3.51 13.61 13.46
C THR A 317 4.70 12.99 12.70
N PRO A 318 4.97 13.42 11.46
CA PRO A 318 6.15 12.97 10.71
C PRO A 318 7.46 13.15 11.49
N ALA A 319 7.63 14.27 12.19
CA ALA A 319 8.80 14.54 13.01
C ALA A 319 8.96 13.56 14.20
N GLN A 320 7.85 13.15 14.82
CA GLN A 320 7.89 12.16 15.90
C GLN A 320 8.26 10.78 15.36
N VAL A 321 7.72 10.37 14.23
CA VAL A 321 8.07 9.09 13.59
C VAL A 321 9.54 9.09 13.17
N GLU A 322 10.02 10.18 12.56
CA GLU A 322 11.43 10.34 12.21
C GLU A 322 12.36 10.23 13.44
N ALA A 323 12.01 10.93 14.53
CA ALA A 323 12.78 10.87 15.76
C ALA A 323 12.87 9.45 16.35
N ASP A 324 11.77 8.68 16.29
CA ASP A 324 11.75 7.29 16.75
C ASP A 324 12.61 6.38 15.86
N ILE A 325 12.51 6.51 14.53
CA ILE A 325 13.34 5.77 13.57
C ILE A 325 14.83 6.07 13.77
N ARG A 326 15.20 7.34 13.96
CA ARG A 326 16.59 7.75 14.24
C ARG A 326 17.10 7.22 15.56
N ARG A 327 16.27 7.12 16.59
CA ARG A 327 16.65 6.53 17.89
C ARG A 327 17.03 5.06 17.77
N GLU A 328 16.42 4.33 16.83
CA GLU A 328 16.75 2.95 16.50
C GLU A 328 18.01 2.83 15.60
N GLY A 329 18.67 3.93 15.27
CA GLY A 329 19.89 3.97 14.45
C GLY A 329 19.63 3.82 12.95
N TYR A 330 18.41 4.19 12.50
CA TYR A 330 18.02 4.23 11.10
C TYR A 330 17.85 5.68 10.63
N GLU A 331 17.92 5.88 9.32
CA GLU A 331 17.67 7.17 8.68
C GLU A 331 16.33 7.16 7.96
N VAL A 332 15.63 8.30 8.01
CA VAL A 332 14.44 8.54 7.20
C VAL A 332 14.86 9.12 5.84
N VAL A 333 14.41 8.49 4.78
CA VAL A 333 14.61 8.94 3.41
C VAL A 333 13.31 9.59 2.93
N TRP A 334 13.34 10.91 2.78
CA TRP A 334 12.22 11.69 2.27
C TRP A 334 12.17 11.70 0.75
N LYS A 335 13.35 11.64 0.09
CA LYS A 335 13.52 11.63 -1.36
C LYS A 335 14.58 10.59 -1.73
N ASP A 336 14.19 9.53 -2.44
CA ASP A 336 15.08 8.45 -2.88
C ASP A 336 15.16 8.30 -4.39
N TRP A 337 14.39 9.11 -5.14
CA TRP A 337 14.34 9.04 -6.58
C TRP A 337 14.16 10.42 -7.24
N ASP A 338 14.84 10.63 -8.36
CA ASP A 338 14.73 11.84 -9.16
C ASP A 338 14.77 11.47 -10.65
N LYS A 339 13.80 11.99 -11.42
CA LYS A 339 13.71 11.77 -12.88
C LYS A 339 14.76 12.52 -13.70
N ILE A 340 15.72 13.16 -13.09
CA ILE A 340 16.69 14.01 -13.79
C ILE A 340 17.52 13.24 -14.84
N PHE A 341 17.56 11.92 -14.73
CA PHE A 341 18.33 11.02 -15.60
C PHE A 341 17.48 10.15 -16.53
N ASP A 342 16.16 10.37 -16.58
CA ASP A 342 15.26 9.67 -17.50
C ASP A 342 15.12 10.40 -18.85
#